data_96f1d5e76489968246000422292c818d
#
_entry.id   96f1d5e76489968246000422292c818d
#
_cell.length_a   1.000
_cell.length_b   1.000
_cell.length_c   1.000
_cell.angle_alpha   90.00
_cell.angle_beta   90.00
_cell.angle_gamma   90.00
#
_symmetry.space_group_name_H-M   'P 1'
#
loop_
_entity.id
_entity.type
_entity.pdbx_description
1 polymer ?
#
loop_
_entity_poly.entity_id
_entity_poly.type
_entity_poly.pdbx_seq_one_letter_code
_entity_poly.pdbx_strand_id
1 'polypeptide(L)'
;MKRILLLTVAAISFAVLFSQGSTGNAGDEPAAPPPEHRVLWYAKPASVWAKEALPIGNGRLGAMLFGGVTLERIQFNESSLWSGDNNWDGEYETGDRGFGSYRNFGDLFVEFGDSDEVVVTSPSGHQRGDGNVVGNCVDGREDTKWCIDKPGESVVWQAELPEAKAVASYSLTSANDIPARDPQQWELAGSNDGKTWNELDRRVLDGPFESRHQTKQFTVQQPAPYRFYRFSFVHKGASHFQVAEIALAGVAFATENSLGDSEEYRRELDISTGVHRTMFSQDDVAFTREAFASRPDQVLVFHYAAEKDGKPTPALSGRLRLEPGQLEVPVAADANGLSWDAVMPNELKHACLVRVLHSGGSVKGDGDVLVFAGCDSLTLLLAARTDYAPNYQANWRGQPPAPLVAKDIAAAEAKSVAALRQSHLNDLAPLLGRVRVDWGRSEAATRALPTDARLAAYAQGASDPELEQTMFQYGRYLLASCSRPGGLPANLQGLWNDSNKPAWASDYHSNINVQMNYWGAEPTALPECHEPLLDFVTACAEPCRIATRNAFGEHTRGWTARTSQSIFGGNGWQWNIPASAWYAQHLAWHFAFTQDLEFLRRQGYPMVQEICQFWEDHLKQLPDGTLVAPNGWS
;
A
#
# COMPACT_ATOMS: atom_id res chain seq x y z
N MET A 1 -41.40 22.60 7.30
CA MET A 1 -40.17 22.35 8.06
C MET A 1 -40.25 21.22 9.09
N LYS A 2 -41.15 21.25 10.10
CA LYS A 2 -41.24 20.13 11.07
C LYS A 2 -41.65 18.77 10.48
N ARG A 3 -42.22 18.69 9.28
CA ARG A 3 -42.66 17.43 8.63
C ARG A 3 -41.57 16.77 7.76
N ILE A 4 -40.59 17.50 7.29
CA ILE A 4 -39.49 16.93 6.47
C ILE A 4 -38.49 16.22 7.35
N LEU A 5 -38.20 16.74 8.55
CA LEU A 5 -37.31 16.08 9.53
C LEU A 5 -37.91 14.78 10.09
N LEU A 6 -39.26 14.65 10.09
CA LEU A 6 -39.95 13.44 10.54
C LEU A 6 -40.04 12.34 9.47
N LEU A 7 -39.93 12.66 8.19
CA LEU A 7 -40.00 11.67 7.10
C LEU A 7 -38.65 10.96 6.86
N THR A 8 -37.54 11.60 7.18
CA THR A 8 -36.20 10.97 7.10
C THR A 8 -35.90 10.03 8.29
N VAL A 9 -36.51 10.26 9.44
CA VAL A 9 -36.40 9.42 10.63
C VAL A 9 -37.38 8.23 10.60
N ALA A 10 -38.50 8.32 9.86
CA ALA A 10 -39.52 7.27 9.83
C ALA A 10 -39.27 6.13 8.83
N ALA A 11 -38.26 6.24 7.95
CA ALA A 11 -37.96 5.22 6.95
C ALA A 11 -36.92 4.16 7.40
N ILE A 12 -36.40 4.26 8.62
CA ILE A 12 -35.41 3.28 9.17
C ILE A 12 -35.94 2.71 10.49
N SER A 13 -37.17 2.21 10.50
CA SER A 13 -37.61 1.28 11.53
C SER A 13 -37.52 -0.14 10.98
N PHE A 14 -36.29 -0.67 10.89
CA PHE A 14 -36.11 -2.11 10.94
C PHE A 14 -36.32 -2.54 12.38
N ALA A 15 -37.47 -3.18 12.64
CA ALA A 15 -37.78 -3.82 13.90
C ALA A 15 -36.76 -4.92 14.17
N VAL A 16 -35.78 -4.67 15.04
CA VAL A 16 -35.04 -5.73 15.72
C VAL A 16 -35.98 -6.30 16.77
N LEU A 17 -36.66 -7.39 16.44
CA LEU A 17 -37.38 -8.21 17.41
C LEU A 17 -36.36 -8.89 18.33
N PHE A 18 -36.08 -8.29 19.48
CA PHE A 18 -35.52 -9.02 20.60
C PHE A 18 -36.62 -9.93 21.18
N SER A 19 -36.55 -11.22 20.89
CA SER A 19 -37.30 -12.20 21.64
C SER A 19 -36.74 -12.23 23.06
N GLN A 20 -37.54 -11.88 24.05
CA GLN A 20 -37.22 -12.16 25.45
C GLN A 20 -37.26 -13.68 25.63
N GLY A 21 -36.10 -14.30 25.62
CA GLY A 21 -35.91 -15.71 25.97
C GLY A 21 -36.11 -15.93 27.47
N SER A 22 -36.93 -16.88 27.78
CA SER A 22 -37.23 -17.42 29.12
C SER A 22 -35.97 -17.76 29.89
N THR A 23 -36.00 -17.50 31.21
CA THR A 23 -35.04 -18.02 32.21
C THR A 23 -35.07 -19.56 32.23
N GLY A 24 -34.11 -20.17 31.57
CA GLY A 24 -33.81 -21.60 31.66
C GLY A 24 -32.49 -21.83 32.38
N ASN A 25 -32.43 -22.84 33.20
CA ASN A 25 -31.39 -23.27 34.12
C ASN A 25 -29.94 -23.08 33.65
N ALA A 26 -29.09 -22.66 34.60
CA ALA A 26 -27.64 -22.75 34.50
C ALA A 26 -27.20 -24.23 34.39
N GLY A 27 -26.98 -24.67 33.16
CA GLY A 27 -26.37 -25.94 32.81
C GLY A 27 -25.43 -25.71 31.64
N ASP A 28 -24.15 -26.01 31.87
CA ASP A 28 -23.04 -26.09 30.93
C ASP A 28 -23.10 -25.12 29.71
N GLU A 29 -22.57 -23.92 29.87
CA GLU A 29 -22.14 -23.16 28.71
C GLU A 29 -21.18 -24.04 27.92
N PRO A 30 -21.45 -24.34 26.62
CA PRO A 30 -20.49 -25.04 25.79
C PRO A 30 -19.19 -24.21 25.78
N ALA A 31 -18.08 -24.88 26.12
CA ALA A 31 -16.76 -24.27 26.08
C ALA A 31 -16.64 -23.45 24.78
N ALA A 32 -16.24 -22.17 24.88
CA ALA A 32 -16.04 -21.32 23.74
C ALA A 32 -15.18 -22.07 22.71
N PRO A 33 -15.64 -22.24 21.47
CA PRO A 33 -14.84 -22.92 20.49
C PRO A 33 -13.48 -22.23 20.39
N PRO A 34 -12.39 -22.98 20.14
CA PRO A 34 -11.05 -22.42 20.06
C PRO A 34 -11.04 -21.24 19.05
N PRO A 35 -10.22 -20.22 19.30
CA PRO A 35 -10.15 -19.07 18.39
C PRO A 35 -9.88 -19.57 16.98
N GLU A 36 -10.75 -19.22 16.06
CA GLU A 36 -10.56 -19.54 14.64
C GLU A 36 -9.36 -18.74 14.15
N HIS A 37 -8.25 -19.41 13.88
CA HIS A 37 -7.11 -18.83 13.20
C HIS A 37 -7.52 -18.56 11.74
N ARG A 38 -7.75 -17.30 11.43
CA ARG A 38 -8.08 -16.83 10.09
C ARG A 38 -6.81 -16.40 9.41
N VAL A 39 -6.17 -17.35 8.74
CA VAL A 39 -4.86 -17.17 8.14
C VAL A 39 -4.98 -17.29 6.63
N LEU A 40 -4.59 -16.23 5.94
CA LEU A 40 -4.24 -16.30 4.52
C LEU A 40 -2.84 -16.87 4.42
N TRP A 41 -2.63 -17.98 3.71
CA TRP A 41 -1.30 -18.55 3.57
C TRP A 41 -1.00 -19.04 2.16
N TYR A 42 0.28 -19.05 1.81
CA TYR A 42 0.81 -19.36 0.49
C TYR A 42 2.09 -20.18 0.62
N ALA A 43 2.29 -21.11 -0.33
CA ALA A 43 3.46 -21.99 -0.39
C ALA A 43 4.60 -21.41 -1.26
N LYS A 44 4.52 -20.14 -1.64
CA LYS A 44 5.51 -19.42 -2.46
C LYS A 44 5.54 -17.94 -2.10
N PRO A 45 6.65 -17.23 -2.35
CA PRO A 45 6.72 -15.77 -2.29
C PRO A 45 5.73 -15.11 -3.26
N ALA A 46 5.45 -13.84 -3.04
CA ALA A 46 4.68 -13.01 -3.96
C ALA A 46 5.59 -12.48 -5.08
N SER A 47 5.04 -12.38 -6.29
CA SER A 47 5.65 -11.71 -7.43
C SER A 47 4.83 -10.52 -7.92
N VAL A 48 3.51 -10.54 -7.68
CA VAL A 48 2.60 -9.48 -8.14
C VAL A 48 2.04 -8.71 -6.95
N TRP A 49 2.42 -7.41 -6.84
CA TRP A 49 2.05 -6.54 -5.74
C TRP A 49 0.55 -6.57 -5.42
N ALA A 50 -0.32 -6.32 -6.41
CA ALA A 50 -1.76 -6.19 -6.21
C ALA A 50 -2.51 -7.51 -5.99
N LYS A 51 -1.90 -8.67 -6.29
CA LYS A 51 -2.59 -9.97 -6.29
C LYS A 51 -2.05 -10.95 -5.26
N GLU A 52 -0.78 -10.82 -4.91
CA GLU A 52 -0.07 -11.84 -4.16
C GLU A 52 0.58 -11.31 -2.87
N ALA A 53 1.07 -10.04 -2.86
CA ALA A 53 1.64 -9.45 -1.67
C ALA A 53 0.59 -9.27 -0.57
N LEU A 54 1.00 -9.38 0.70
CA LEU A 54 0.08 -9.33 1.84
C LEU A 54 0.20 -8.01 2.59
N PRO A 55 -0.93 -7.31 2.83
CA PRO A 55 -0.93 -5.99 3.46
C PRO A 55 -0.86 -6.06 4.98
N ILE A 56 -0.05 -5.18 5.58
CA ILE A 56 -0.15 -4.80 7.00
C ILE A 56 -0.38 -3.29 7.10
N GLY A 57 -0.99 -2.81 8.20
CA GLY A 57 -1.24 -1.39 8.36
C GLY A 57 -1.71 -1.01 9.75
N ASN A 58 -1.52 0.28 10.12
CA ASN A 58 -1.90 0.84 11.42
C ASN A 58 -2.81 2.08 11.31
N GLY A 59 -3.39 2.32 10.13
CA GLY A 59 -4.22 3.49 9.83
C GLY A 59 -3.45 4.69 9.25
N ARG A 60 -2.11 4.71 9.37
CA ARG A 60 -1.25 5.76 8.82
C ARG A 60 -0.08 5.18 8.02
N LEU A 61 0.62 4.20 8.58
CA LEU A 61 1.67 3.44 7.93
C LEU A 61 1.11 2.11 7.47
N GLY A 62 1.45 1.70 6.26
CA GLY A 62 1.14 0.39 5.72
C GLY A 62 2.27 -0.16 4.89
N ALA A 63 2.32 -1.48 4.76
CA ALA A 63 3.27 -2.16 3.89
C ALA A 63 2.64 -3.34 3.18
N MET A 64 3.17 -3.66 2.00
CA MET A 64 2.89 -4.86 1.22
C MET A 64 4.12 -5.78 1.28
N LEU A 65 3.92 -7.01 1.76
CA LEU A 65 4.98 -7.97 2.06
C LEU A 65 5.01 -9.08 1.02
N PHE A 66 6.18 -9.31 0.43
CA PHE A 66 6.36 -10.29 -0.63
C PHE A 66 6.78 -11.66 -0.10
N GLY A 67 7.54 -11.71 0.99
CA GLY A 67 8.01 -12.96 1.59
C GLY A 67 9.12 -13.64 0.80
N GLY A 68 9.93 -12.89 0.05
CA GLY A 68 11.05 -13.44 -0.71
C GLY A 68 12.13 -14.04 0.20
N VAL A 69 12.77 -15.11 -0.21
CA VAL A 69 13.78 -15.83 0.60
C VAL A 69 15.13 -15.11 0.54
N THR A 70 15.69 -14.95 -0.64
CA THR A 70 16.99 -14.30 -0.88
C THR A 70 16.86 -12.80 -1.00
N LEU A 71 15.73 -12.30 -1.54
CA LEU A 71 15.40 -10.89 -1.66
C LEU A 71 13.99 -10.65 -1.09
N GLU A 72 13.92 -10.08 0.12
CA GLU A 72 12.67 -9.60 0.68
C GLU A 72 12.40 -8.17 0.22
N ARG A 73 11.28 -7.93 -0.45
CA ARG A 73 10.77 -6.61 -0.77
C ARG A 73 9.65 -6.23 0.19
N ILE A 74 9.73 -5.02 0.70
CA ILE A 74 8.73 -4.41 1.57
C ILE A 74 8.38 -3.06 0.95
N GLN A 75 7.28 -3.01 0.19
CA GLN A 75 6.77 -1.74 -0.30
C GLN A 75 5.93 -1.08 0.79
N PHE A 76 6.14 0.20 1.09
CA PHE A 76 5.46 0.86 2.20
C PHE A 76 4.90 2.23 1.85
N ASN A 77 3.87 2.63 2.58
CA ASN A 77 3.16 3.89 2.42
C ASN A 77 2.97 4.61 3.76
N GLU A 78 2.87 5.91 3.65
CA GLU A 78 2.34 6.82 4.67
C GLU A 78 1.15 7.56 4.04
N SER A 79 0.01 7.59 4.72
CA SER A 79 -1.29 7.97 4.16
C SER A 79 -1.38 9.40 3.61
N SER A 80 -0.48 10.29 4.02
CA SER A 80 -0.51 11.71 3.65
C SER A 80 0.57 12.15 2.65
N LEU A 81 1.31 11.23 2.03
CA LEU A 81 2.22 11.59 0.95
C LEU A 81 1.43 11.82 -0.36
N TRP A 82 1.07 13.07 -0.60
CA TRP A 82 0.30 13.49 -1.78
C TRP A 82 0.99 14.64 -2.50
N SER A 83 0.85 14.66 -3.82
CA SER A 83 1.11 15.85 -4.63
C SER A 83 -0.13 16.75 -4.69
N GLY A 84 -0.03 17.86 -5.41
CA GLY A 84 -1.12 18.80 -5.54
C GLY A 84 -1.16 19.84 -4.43
N ASP A 85 -2.16 20.68 -4.49
CA ASP A 85 -2.39 21.77 -3.57
C ASP A 85 -3.89 22.01 -3.35
N ASN A 86 -4.22 23.13 -2.74
CA ASN A 86 -5.58 23.49 -2.40
C ASN A 86 -6.28 24.11 -3.62
N ASN A 87 -6.82 23.27 -4.50
CA ASN A 87 -7.61 23.72 -5.62
C ASN A 87 -9.13 23.52 -5.38
N TRP A 88 -9.94 24.50 -5.70
CA TRP A 88 -11.41 24.42 -5.62
C TRP A 88 -12.16 24.81 -6.90
N ASP A 89 -11.44 25.08 -7.99
CA ASP A 89 -11.98 25.53 -9.28
C ASP A 89 -12.60 24.40 -10.12
N GLY A 90 -12.26 23.15 -9.79
CA GLY A 90 -12.80 21.95 -10.42
C GLY A 90 -11.87 21.33 -11.44
N GLU A 91 -10.70 21.90 -11.69
CA GLU A 91 -9.69 21.28 -12.52
C GLU A 91 -9.18 19.99 -11.87
N TYR A 92 -8.99 18.96 -12.70
CA TYR A 92 -8.53 17.65 -12.24
C TYR A 92 -7.11 17.36 -12.75
N GLU A 93 -6.19 18.23 -12.37
CA GLU A 93 -4.77 18.06 -12.64
C GLU A 93 -4.12 17.18 -11.59
N THR A 94 -3.76 15.95 -11.94
CA THR A 94 -3.21 14.94 -11.03
C THR A 94 -1.68 14.94 -10.97
N GLY A 95 -1.03 16.01 -11.43
CA GLY A 95 0.41 16.23 -11.40
C GLY A 95 0.94 16.66 -10.03
N ASP A 96 2.03 17.44 -10.05
CA ASP A 96 2.67 17.92 -8.82
C ASP A 96 1.94 19.09 -8.17
N ARG A 97 1.16 19.84 -8.93
CA ARG A 97 0.30 20.95 -8.52
C ARG A 97 -1.15 20.65 -8.87
N GLY A 98 -2.05 21.54 -8.49
CA GLY A 98 -3.48 21.39 -8.74
C GLY A 98 -4.14 20.37 -7.82
N PHE A 99 -4.95 19.46 -8.37
CA PHE A 99 -5.64 18.44 -7.59
C PHE A 99 -4.68 17.42 -6.93
N GLY A 100 -3.63 17.03 -7.68
CA GLY A 100 -2.62 16.09 -7.23
C GLY A 100 -3.07 14.64 -7.19
N SER A 101 -2.28 13.79 -6.52
CA SER A 101 -2.54 12.36 -6.36
C SER A 101 -1.79 11.80 -5.15
N TYR A 102 -2.30 10.66 -4.63
CA TYR A 102 -1.58 9.85 -3.67
C TYR A 102 -0.30 9.29 -4.27
N ARG A 103 0.79 9.20 -3.50
CA ARG A 103 2.11 8.83 -3.97
C ARG A 103 2.65 7.58 -3.27
N ASN A 104 3.46 6.80 -4.00
CA ASN A 104 4.29 5.76 -3.39
C ASN A 104 5.29 6.40 -2.42
N PHE A 105 5.40 5.86 -1.20
CA PHE A 105 6.36 6.38 -0.22
C PHE A 105 7.75 5.78 -0.44
N GLY A 106 7.85 4.46 -0.63
CA GLY A 106 9.11 3.80 -0.91
C GLY A 106 9.08 2.29 -0.79
N ASP A 107 10.25 1.70 -1.03
CA ASP A 107 10.52 0.28 -0.90
C ASP A 107 11.74 0.06 0.03
N LEU A 108 11.68 -0.95 0.89
CA LEU A 108 12.80 -1.47 1.66
C LEU A 108 13.12 -2.87 1.15
N PHE A 109 14.36 -3.06 0.74
CA PHE A 109 14.90 -4.35 0.29
C PHE A 109 15.84 -4.92 1.33
N VAL A 110 15.64 -6.19 1.65
CA VAL A 110 16.55 -6.98 2.50
C VAL A 110 17.07 -8.12 1.64
N GLU A 111 18.34 -8.03 1.29
CA GLU A 111 19.06 -9.04 0.51
C GLU A 111 19.79 -9.95 1.48
N PHE A 112 19.50 -11.26 1.47
CA PHE A 112 20.08 -12.24 2.40
C PHE A 112 21.15 -13.10 1.72
N GLY A 113 22.18 -13.43 2.48
CA GLY A 113 23.28 -14.28 2.05
C GLY A 113 24.40 -13.50 1.37
N ASP A 114 25.52 -14.19 1.15
CA ASP A 114 26.53 -13.83 0.16
C ASP A 114 26.05 -14.35 -1.20
N SER A 115 24.82 -14.00 -1.58
CA SER A 115 24.23 -14.60 -2.79
C SER A 115 25.06 -14.17 -4.00
N ASP A 116 25.51 -15.15 -4.78
CA ASP A 116 26.00 -14.92 -6.15
C ASP A 116 24.89 -14.36 -7.06
N GLU A 117 23.67 -14.19 -6.53
CA GLU A 117 22.51 -13.63 -7.21
C GLU A 117 22.62 -12.10 -7.29
N VAL A 118 22.30 -11.60 -8.45
CA VAL A 118 22.46 -10.20 -8.85
C VAL A 118 21.14 -9.46 -8.69
N VAL A 119 21.15 -8.36 -7.96
CA VAL A 119 19.99 -7.47 -7.84
C VAL A 119 19.97 -6.49 -9.01
N VAL A 120 18.78 -6.27 -9.55
CA VAL A 120 18.57 -5.31 -10.65
C VAL A 120 17.86 -4.06 -10.16
N THR A 121 18.23 -2.92 -10.79
CA THR A 121 17.64 -1.62 -10.52
C THR A 121 17.28 -0.90 -11.82
N SER A 122 16.36 0.07 -11.74
CA SER A 122 16.05 0.97 -12.84
C SER A 122 16.28 2.43 -12.43
N PRO A 123 17.50 2.98 -12.67
CA PRO A 123 17.79 4.38 -12.35
C PRO A 123 16.97 5.40 -13.15
N SER A 124 16.31 5.00 -14.23
CA SER A 124 15.48 5.87 -15.07
C SER A 124 14.12 6.22 -14.48
N GLY A 125 13.85 5.78 -13.26
CA GLY A 125 12.69 6.24 -12.52
C GLY A 125 11.43 5.41 -12.76
N HIS A 126 10.29 6.06 -12.85
CA HIS A 126 8.96 5.52 -12.59
C HIS A 126 8.61 4.27 -13.35
N GLN A 127 8.33 3.25 -12.60
CA GLN A 127 7.65 2.06 -13.05
C GLN A 127 6.14 2.32 -13.09
N ARG A 128 5.44 1.60 -13.94
CA ARG A 128 3.99 1.63 -13.95
C ARG A 128 3.47 0.91 -12.71
N GLY A 129 2.60 1.57 -11.93
CA GLY A 129 2.08 1.08 -10.66
C GLY A 129 1.02 -0.02 -10.78
N ASP A 130 1.24 -1.01 -11.63
CA ASP A 130 0.39 -2.18 -11.81
C ASP A 130 1.17 -3.50 -11.63
N GLY A 131 2.26 -3.45 -10.86
CA GLY A 131 3.12 -4.60 -10.61
C GLY A 131 4.15 -4.88 -11.73
N ASN A 132 4.33 -3.97 -12.69
CA ASN A 132 5.32 -4.13 -13.77
C ASN A 132 6.71 -3.61 -13.36
N VAL A 133 7.22 -4.09 -12.24
CA VAL A 133 8.49 -3.67 -11.63
C VAL A 133 9.72 -4.21 -12.38
N VAL A 134 10.90 -3.62 -12.13
CA VAL A 134 12.15 -4.01 -12.82
C VAL A 134 12.54 -5.47 -12.54
N GLY A 135 12.24 -6.01 -11.38
CA GLY A 135 12.48 -7.41 -11.04
C GLY A 135 11.76 -8.39 -11.97
N ASN A 136 10.62 -8.01 -12.53
CA ASN A 136 9.86 -8.85 -13.46
C ASN A 136 10.60 -9.15 -14.78
N CYS A 137 11.63 -8.37 -15.14
CA CYS A 137 12.38 -8.67 -16.36
C CYS A 137 13.57 -9.61 -16.13
N VAL A 138 13.68 -10.19 -14.95
CA VAL A 138 14.73 -11.18 -14.59
C VAL A 138 14.17 -12.34 -13.76
N ASP A 139 12.85 -12.48 -13.68
CA ASP A 139 12.18 -13.48 -12.81
C ASP A 139 11.97 -14.83 -13.51
N GLY A 140 12.43 -14.97 -14.76
CA GLY A 140 12.31 -16.20 -15.56
C GLY A 140 10.89 -16.47 -16.07
N ARG A 141 10.01 -15.48 -16.07
CA ARG A 141 8.60 -15.59 -16.43
C ARG A 141 8.25 -14.72 -17.63
N GLU A 142 7.81 -15.30 -18.70
CA GLU A 142 7.40 -14.57 -19.91
C GLU A 142 6.03 -13.88 -19.76
N ASP A 143 5.22 -14.25 -18.76
CA ASP A 143 3.88 -13.68 -18.49
C ASP A 143 3.92 -12.44 -17.60
N THR A 144 5.08 -12.10 -17.04
CA THR A 144 5.38 -10.85 -16.34
C THR A 144 6.16 -9.90 -17.24
N LYS A 145 6.34 -8.65 -16.83
CA LYS A 145 7.19 -7.67 -17.54
C LYS A 145 7.59 -6.51 -16.66
N TRP A 146 8.70 -5.90 -16.99
CA TRP A 146 9.02 -4.54 -16.57
C TRP A 146 8.40 -3.54 -17.55
N CYS A 147 7.72 -2.50 -17.04
CA CYS A 147 7.09 -1.48 -17.86
C CYS A 147 7.19 -0.10 -17.21
N ILE A 148 7.61 0.91 -17.99
CA ILE A 148 7.68 2.31 -17.56
C ILE A 148 6.66 3.13 -18.32
N ASP A 149 5.82 3.89 -17.62
CA ASP A 149 4.86 4.83 -18.21
C ASP A 149 5.55 6.16 -18.54
N LYS A 150 5.33 6.65 -19.77
CA LYS A 150 5.88 7.92 -20.27
C LYS A 150 7.38 8.09 -19.94
N PRO A 151 8.23 7.14 -20.36
CA PRO A 151 9.67 7.22 -20.10
C PRO A 151 10.27 8.42 -20.82
N GLY A 152 11.44 8.88 -20.35
CA GLY A 152 12.27 9.83 -21.06
C GLY A 152 12.87 9.25 -22.37
N GLU A 153 13.79 9.98 -23.01
CA GLU A 153 14.46 9.52 -24.24
C GLU A 153 15.33 8.27 -24.04
N SER A 154 15.76 8.03 -22.79
CA SER A 154 16.55 6.85 -22.41
C SER A 154 15.93 6.14 -21.20
N VAL A 155 15.88 4.82 -21.28
CA VAL A 155 15.46 3.95 -20.19
C VAL A 155 16.66 3.12 -19.75
N VAL A 156 16.97 3.17 -18.45
CA VAL A 156 18.16 2.52 -17.89
C VAL A 156 17.77 1.34 -17.02
N TRP A 157 18.34 0.19 -17.31
CA TRP A 157 18.40 -0.99 -16.46
C TRP A 157 19.84 -1.20 -15.99
N GLN A 158 20.02 -1.56 -14.74
CA GLN A 158 21.35 -1.78 -14.17
C GLN A 158 21.37 -2.99 -13.25
N ALA A 159 22.45 -3.76 -13.33
CA ALA A 159 22.75 -4.86 -12.42
C ALA A 159 24.13 -4.64 -11.75
N GLU A 160 24.22 -5.00 -10.47
CA GLU A 160 25.47 -5.05 -9.73
C GLU A 160 25.78 -6.52 -9.38
N LEU A 161 26.93 -7.03 -9.83
CA LEU A 161 27.41 -8.37 -9.57
C LEU A 161 28.26 -8.38 -8.28
N PRO A 162 28.28 -9.47 -7.52
CA PRO A 162 29.14 -9.62 -6.34
C PRO A 162 30.64 -9.43 -6.68
N GLU A 163 31.04 -9.96 -7.83
CA GLU A 163 32.41 -9.83 -8.34
C GLU A 163 32.43 -9.50 -9.84
N ALA A 164 33.57 -9.00 -10.31
CA ALA A 164 33.72 -8.68 -11.72
C ALA A 164 33.72 -9.96 -12.58
N LYS A 165 32.76 -10.08 -13.49
CA LYS A 165 32.56 -11.22 -14.38
C LYS A 165 32.39 -10.76 -15.83
N ALA A 166 32.93 -11.51 -16.79
CA ALA A 166 32.73 -11.21 -18.21
C ALA A 166 31.43 -11.86 -18.71
N VAL A 167 30.53 -11.05 -19.27
CA VAL A 167 29.29 -11.50 -19.92
C VAL A 167 29.54 -11.63 -21.42
N ALA A 168 29.49 -12.87 -21.93
CA ALA A 168 29.76 -13.13 -23.35
C ALA A 168 28.53 -12.99 -24.24
N SER A 169 27.34 -13.15 -23.69
CA SER A 169 26.08 -12.99 -24.42
C SER A 169 24.94 -12.61 -23.47
N TYR A 170 23.87 -12.08 -24.03
CA TYR A 170 22.64 -11.73 -23.31
C TYR A 170 21.41 -12.02 -24.20
N SER A 171 20.24 -12.05 -23.61
CA SER A 171 18.99 -12.13 -24.35
C SER A 171 17.97 -11.11 -23.86
N LEU A 172 17.07 -10.70 -24.77
CA LEU A 172 15.91 -9.87 -24.48
C LEU A 172 14.66 -10.58 -24.99
N THR A 173 13.61 -10.60 -24.16
CA THR A 173 12.31 -11.18 -24.51
C THR A 173 11.25 -10.07 -24.60
N SER A 174 10.52 -10.03 -25.73
CA SER A 174 9.43 -9.08 -25.94
C SER A 174 8.25 -9.34 -25.01
N ALA A 175 7.58 -8.27 -24.58
CA ALA A 175 6.43 -8.40 -23.68
C ALA A 175 5.13 -8.83 -24.40
N ASN A 176 4.04 -8.89 -23.64
CA ASN A 176 2.77 -9.50 -24.05
C ASN A 176 1.89 -8.66 -24.98
N ASP A 177 2.10 -7.34 -25.08
CA ASP A 177 1.18 -6.44 -25.76
C ASP A 177 1.84 -5.66 -26.95
N ILE A 178 1.87 -4.34 -26.90
CA ILE A 178 2.16 -3.46 -28.04
C ILE A 178 3.64 -3.50 -28.48
N PRO A 179 3.96 -3.99 -29.69
CA PRO A 179 5.34 -4.13 -30.18
C PRO A 179 6.17 -2.85 -30.20
N ALA A 180 5.54 -1.69 -30.37
CA ALA A 180 6.25 -0.40 -30.43
C ALA A 180 6.85 0.03 -29.06
N ARG A 181 6.49 -0.66 -27.99
CA ARG A 181 7.00 -0.41 -26.64
C ARG A 181 8.23 -1.22 -26.29
N ASP A 182 8.52 -2.30 -27.05
CA ASP A 182 9.66 -3.18 -26.83
C ASP A 182 10.98 -2.47 -27.22
N PRO A 183 12.13 -2.93 -26.67
CA PRO A 183 13.45 -2.41 -27.05
C PRO A 183 13.73 -2.58 -28.54
N GLN A 184 14.13 -1.49 -29.20
CA GLN A 184 14.56 -1.52 -30.61
C GLN A 184 16.00 -1.03 -30.79
N GLN A 185 16.50 -0.24 -29.84
CA GLN A 185 17.86 0.27 -29.86
C GLN A 185 18.38 0.40 -28.44
N TRP A 186 19.61 -0.09 -28.20
CA TRP A 186 20.23 -0.02 -26.88
C TRP A 186 21.75 -0.08 -26.93
N GLU A 187 22.35 0.28 -25.83
CA GLU A 187 23.76 0.09 -25.51
C GLU A 187 23.86 -0.77 -24.26
N LEU A 188 24.77 -1.75 -24.25
CA LEU A 188 25.23 -2.45 -23.05
C LEU A 188 26.60 -1.90 -22.67
N ALA A 189 26.74 -1.44 -21.44
CA ALA A 189 27.99 -0.94 -20.89
C ALA A 189 28.37 -1.67 -19.59
N GLY A 190 29.67 -1.73 -19.28
CA GLY A 190 30.22 -2.28 -18.06
C GLY A 190 30.99 -1.23 -17.25
N SER A 191 30.99 -1.39 -15.92
CA SER A 191 31.70 -0.53 -14.98
C SER A 191 32.22 -1.32 -13.79
N ASN A 192 33.30 -0.85 -13.13
CA ASN A 192 33.79 -1.40 -11.86
C ASN A 192 33.57 -0.46 -10.68
N ASP A 193 33.13 0.78 -10.92
CA ASP A 193 32.87 1.80 -9.90
C ASP A 193 31.42 2.34 -9.91
N GLY A 194 30.58 1.82 -10.85
CA GLY A 194 29.22 2.27 -11.06
C GLY A 194 29.10 3.69 -11.63
N LYS A 195 30.20 4.36 -11.93
CA LYS A 195 30.27 5.76 -12.38
C LYS A 195 30.88 5.91 -13.76
N THR A 196 32.01 5.22 -14.02
CA THR A 196 32.71 5.24 -15.30
C THR A 196 32.30 4.04 -16.13
N TRP A 197 31.65 4.26 -17.26
CA TRP A 197 31.04 3.21 -18.08
C TRP A 197 31.81 3.02 -19.40
N ASN A 198 32.02 1.77 -19.78
CA ASN A 198 32.65 1.37 -21.03
C ASN A 198 31.62 0.62 -21.88
N GLU A 199 31.44 1.04 -23.14
CA GLU A 199 30.57 0.36 -24.09
C GLU A 199 31.08 -1.05 -24.38
N LEU A 200 30.20 -2.05 -24.28
CA LEU A 200 30.48 -3.47 -24.53
C LEU A 200 29.77 -3.96 -25.79
N ASP A 201 28.58 -3.47 -26.02
CA ASP A 201 27.75 -3.83 -27.15
C ASP A 201 26.74 -2.71 -27.48
N ARG A 202 26.40 -2.56 -28.76
CA ARG A 202 25.39 -1.62 -29.23
C ARG A 202 24.55 -2.26 -30.31
N ARG A 203 23.23 -2.14 -30.20
CA ARG A 203 22.28 -2.74 -31.11
C ARG A 203 21.23 -1.74 -31.60
N VAL A 204 20.87 -1.91 -32.87
CA VAL A 204 19.71 -1.31 -33.51
C VAL A 204 19.03 -2.44 -34.30
N LEU A 205 17.76 -2.73 -33.97
CA LEU A 205 16.98 -3.70 -34.72
C LEU A 205 16.37 -3.05 -35.97
N ASP A 206 16.27 -3.81 -37.06
CA ASP A 206 15.64 -3.37 -38.31
C ASP A 206 14.11 -3.19 -38.17
N GLY A 207 13.52 -3.71 -37.08
CA GLY A 207 12.10 -3.61 -36.77
C GLY A 207 11.81 -4.14 -35.38
N PRO A 208 10.54 -4.08 -34.92
CA PRO A 208 10.13 -4.61 -33.63
C PRO A 208 10.28 -6.15 -33.59
N PHE A 209 10.09 -6.74 -32.40
CA PHE A 209 9.99 -8.18 -32.27
C PHE A 209 8.81 -8.73 -33.11
N GLU A 210 9.02 -9.82 -33.81
CA GLU A 210 8.08 -10.38 -34.80
C GLU A 210 6.86 -11.02 -34.14
N SER A 211 7.03 -11.53 -32.90
CA SER A 211 5.95 -12.09 -32.10
C SER A 211 6.05 -11.65 -30.64
N ARG A 212 4.97 -11.87 -29.88
CA ARG A 212 4.98 -11.64 -28.44
C ARG A 212 5.71 -12.80 -27.75
N HIS A 213 6.36 -12.49 -26.63
CA HIS A 213 7.20 -13.43 -25.87
C HIS A 213 8.33 -14.04 -26.72
N GLN A 214 8.82 -13.27 -27.72
CA GLN A 214 9.95 -13.68 -28.55
C GLN A 214 11.26 -13.32 -27.85
N THR A 215 12.10 -14.33 -27.62
CA THR A 215 13.45 -14.15 -27.12
C THR A 215 14.45 -14.02 -28.26
N LYS A 216 15.24 -12.93 -28.27
CA LYS A 216 16.37 -12.74 -29.17
C LYS A 216 17.67 -12.77 -28.35
N GLN A 217 18.64 -13.57 -28.81
CA GLN A 217 19.96 -13.68 -28.18
C GLN A 217 21.00 -12.85 -28.94
N PHE A 218 21.92 -12.23 -28.19
CA PHE A 218 22.96 -11.35 -28.71
C PHE A 218 24.31 -11.76 -28.12
N THR A 219 25.35 -11.82 -28.96
CA THR A 219 26.73 -11.97 -28.52
C THR A 219 27.31 -10.57 -28.25
N VAL A 220 27.94 -10.38 -27.10
CA VAL A 220 28.59 -9.11 -26.72
C VAL A 220 29.80 -8.89 -27.61
N GLN A 221 29.93 -7.70 -28.20
CA GLN A 221 30.99 -7.38 -29.16
C GLN A 221 32.37 -7.30 -28.50
N GLN A 222 32.44 -6.73 -27.28
CA GLN A 222 33.67 -6.51 -26.53
C GLN A 222 33.52 -7.02 -25.07
N PRO A 223 33.40 -8.35 -24.87
CA PRO A 223 33.21 -8.87 -23.51
C PRO A 223 34.45 -8.61 -22.66
N ALA A 224 34.25 -8.03 -21.48
CA ALA A 224 35.27 -7.81 -20.47
C ALA A 224 34.66 -7.94 -19.07
N PRO A 225 35.47 -8.27 -18.04
CA PRO A 225 34.95 -8.46 -16.69
C PRO A 225 34.63 -7.12 -16.02
N TYR A 226 33.37 -6.97 -15.63
CA TYR A 226 32.88 -5.82 -14.87
C TYR A 226 32.00 -6.27 -13.70
N ARG A 227 31.95 -5.44 -12.67
CA ARG A 227 31.08 -5.61 -11.52
C ARG A 227 29.67 -5.05 -11.80
N PHE A 228 29.57 -3.99 -12.61
CA PHE A 228 28.30 -3.38 -12.97
C PHE A 228 28.03 -3.53 -14.46
N TYR A 229 26.78 -3.87 -14.81
CA TYR A 229 26.27 -3.91 -16.17
C TYR A 229 25.07 -2.97 -16.31
N ARG A 230 25.01 -2.22 -17.42
CA ARG A 230 23.94 -1.27 -17.69
C ARG A 230 23.43 -1.43 -19.11
N PHE A 231 22.13 -1.59 -19.27
CA PHE A 231 21.46 -1.31 -20.53
C PHE A 231 20.93 0.11 -20.53
N SER A 232 21.20 0.85 -21.63
CA SER A 232 20.60 2.14 -21.92
C SER A 232 19.76 1.98 -23.19
N PHE A 233 18.45 1.81 -23.01
CA PHE A 233 17.51 1.65 -24.11
C PHE A 233 17.07 3.01 -24.62
N VAL A 234 17.11 3.21 -25.96
CA VAL A 234 16.60 4.42 -26.61
C VAL A 234 15.10 4.29 -26.81
N HIS A 235 14.35 5.19 -26.19
CA HIS A 235 12.90 5.23 -26.32
C HIS A 235 12.48 6.18 -27.45
N LYS A 236 11.68 5.68 -28.41
CA LYS A 236 11.30 6.41 -29.64
C LYS A 236 9.85 6.93 -29.59
N GLY A 237 9.40 7.45 -28.45
CA GLY A 237 8.15 8.20 -28.37
C GLY A 237 6.87 7.35 -28.26
N ALA A 238 6.95 6.04 -28.00
CA ALA A 238 5.80 5.26 -27.56
C ALA A 238 5.32 5.74 -26.18
N SER A 239 4.06 5.46 -25.82
CA SER A 239 3.51 5.89 -24.52
C SER A 239 4.17 5.20 -23.32
N HIS A 240 4.79 4.03 -23.55
CA HIS A 240 5.44 3.19 -22.54
C HIS A 240 6.69 2.55 -23.13
N PHE A 241 7.61 2.15 -22.26
CA PHE A 241 8.67 1.19 -22.53
C PHE A 241 8.35 -0.12 -21.81
N GLN A 242 8.70 -1.27 -22.41
CA GLN A 242 8.50 -2.58 -21.79
C GLN A 242 9.51 -3.63 -22.24
N VAL A 243 9.77 -4.61 -21.39
CA VAL A 243 10.51 -5.84 -21.71
C VAL A 243 10.03 -6.96 -20.76
N ALA A 244 9.83 -8.19 -21.30
CA ALA A 244 9.45 -9.30 -20.45
C ALA A 244 10.67 -9.87 -19.72
N GLU A 245 11.75 -10.21 -20.44
CA GLU A 245 12.95 -10.81 -19.83
C GLU A 245 14.24 -10.21 -20.35
N ILE A 246 15.22 -10.06 -19.45
CA ILE A 246 16.63 -9.74 -19.70
C ILE A 246 17.48 -10.81 -19.02
N ALA A 247 18.27 -11.56 -19.77
CA ALA A 247 19.21 -12.53 -19.22
C ALA A 247 20.65 -12.20 -19.64
N LEU A 248 21.58 -12.30 -18.70
CA LEU A 248 23.02 -12.19 -18.92
C LEU A 248 23.65 -13.57 -18.77
N ALA A 249 24.43 -14.01 -19.74
CA ALA A 249 25.01 -15.37 -19.72
C ALA A 249 25.89 -15.60 -18.48
N GLY A 250 25.53 -16.62 -17.72
CA GLY A 250 26.22 -17.02 -16.50
C GLY A 250 25.98 -16.11 -15.29
N VAL A 251 24.94 -15.26 -15.31
CA VAL A 251 24.52 -14.42 -14.19
C VAL A 251 23.19 -14.97 -13.68
N ALA A 252 23.09 -15.24 -12.38
CA ALA A 252 21.86 -15.56 -11.68
C ALA A 252 21.33 -14.26 -11.03
N PHE A 253 20.05 -13.99 -11.18
CA PHE A 253 19.42 -12.80 -10.62
C PHE A 253 18.62 -13.15 -9.38
N ALA A 254 18.74 -12.33 -8.34
CA ALA A 254 17.84 -12.38 -7.19
C ALA A 254 16.46 -11.87 -7.60
N THR A 255 15.43 -12.62 -7.26
CA THR A 255 14.03 -12.27 -7.54
C THR A 255 13.19 -12.36 -6.27
N GLU A 256 12.16 -11.52 -6.18
CA GLU A 256 11.26 -11.52 -5.01
C GLU A 256 10.52 -12.86 -4.84
N ASN A 257 10.43 -13.66 -5.87
CA ASN A 257 9.75 -14.97 -5.88
C ASN A 257 10.70 -16.18 -5.89
N SER A 258 12.03 -15.96 -5.79
CA SER A 258 12.99 -17.04 -5.67
C SER A 258 12.85 -17.74 -4.32
N LEU A 259 12.76 -19.06 -4.34
CA LEU A 259 12.84 -19.90 -3.14
C LEU A 259 14.29 -20.28 -2.81
N GLY A 260 15.24 -20.10 -3.75
CA GLY A 260 16.60 -20.64 -3.60
C GLY A 260 16.56 -22.13 -3.26
N ASP A 261 17.42 -22.55 -2.34
CA ASP A 261 17.48 -23.91 -1.80
C ASP A 261 16.61 -24.08 -0.53
N SER A 262 15.58 -23.22 -0.32
CA SER A 262 14.74 -23.30 0.85
C SER A 262 13.72 -24.44 0.77
N GLU A 263 13.50 -25.09 1.91
CA GLU A 263 12.51 -26.15 2.11
C GLU A 263 11.39 -25.68 3.04
N GLU A 264 10.25 -26.34 3.01
CA GLU A 264 9.10 -26.10 3.90
C GLU A 264 8.60 -24.66 3.90
N TYR A 265 8.72 -23.94 2.78
CA TYR A 265 8.34 -22.54 2.69
C TYR A 265 6.86 -22.33 2.97
N ARG A 266 6.57 -21.35 3.85
CA ARG A 266 5.23 -20.89 4.15
C ARG A 266 5.23 -19.39 4.45
N ARG A 267 4.38 -18.66 3.74
CA ARG A 267 4.09 -17.25 3.98
C ARG A 267 2.64 -17.10 4.42
N GLU A 268 2.37 -16.33 5.48
CA GLU A 268 1.03 -16.19 6.02
C GLU A 268 0.74 -14.81 6.60
N LEU A 269 -0.53 -14.42 6.58
CA LEU A 269 -1.08 -13.29 7.31
C LEU A 269 -2.22 -13.77 8.21
N ASP A 270 -2.04 -13.67 9.51
CA ASP A 270 -3.12 -13.86 10.47
C ASP A 270 -3.95 -12.58 10.55
N ILE A 271 -5.12 -12.58 9.89
CA ILE A 271 -6.01 -11.42 9.84
C ILE A 271 -6.73 -11.15 11.17
N SER A 272 -6.65 -12.03 12.15
CA SER A 272 -7.17 -11.77 13.52
C SER A 272 -6.22 -10.92 14.35
N THR A 273 -4.94 -10.95 14.01
CA THR A 273 -3.86 -10.26 14.74
C THR A 273 -3.14 -9.22 13.91
N GLY A 274 -3.26 -9.26 12.58
CA GLY A 274 -2.52 -8.39 11.66
C GLY A 274 -1.02 -8.69 11.64
N VAL A 275 -0.62 -9.91 11.97
CA VAL A 275 0.77 -10.36 11.98
C VAL A 275 1.03 -11.18 10.72
N HIS A 276 2.02 -10.74 9.95
CA HIS A 276 2.54 -11.48 8.81
C HIS A 276 3.74 -12.34 9.26
N ARG A 277 3.86 -13.56 8.69
CA ARG A 277 5.02 -14.44 8.89
C ARG A 277 5.47 -15.05 7.59
N THR A 278 6.79 -15.24 7.46
CA THR A 278 7.42 -16.10 6.47
C THR A 278 8.32 -17.09 7.19
N MET A 279 8.15 -18.36 6.91
CA MET A 279 8.87 -19.46 7.55
C MET A 279 9.41 -20.39 6.47
N PHE A 280 10.66 -20.81 6.61
CA PHE A 280 11.32 -21.80 5.74
C PHE A 280 12.55 -22.37 6.46
N SER A 281 13.08 -23.45 5.92
CA SER A 281 14.37 -24.01 6.34
C SER A 281 15.38 -24.02 5.19
N GLN A 282 16.66 -23.93 5.52
CA GLN A 282 17.77 -24.03 4.58
C GLN A 282 19.01 -24.53 5.36
N ASP A 283 19.70 -25.57 4.90
CA ASP A 283 20.90 -26.15 5.54
C ASP A 283 20.70 -26.51 7.03
N ASP A 284 19.56 -27.11 7.37
CA ASP A 284 19.11 -27.42 8.75
C ASP A 284 18.95 -26.17 9.65
N VAL A 285 18.89 -24.98 9.12
CA VAL A 285 18.58 -23.75 9.83
C VAL A 285 17.12 -23.36 9.54
N ALA A 286 16.34 -23.13 10.59
CA ALA A 286 14.99 -22.62 10.49
C ALA A 286 15.01 -21.09 10.51
N PHE A 287 14.37 -20.48 9.54
CA PHE A 287 14.22 -19.04 9.42
C PHE A 287 12.78 -18.64 9.69
N THR A 288 12.60 -17.64 10.53
CA THR A 288 11.32 -17.02 10.82
C THR A 288 11.43 -15.51 10.61
N ARG A 289 10.50 -14.95 9.82
CA ARG A 289 10.35 -13.52 9.61
C ARG A 289 8.95 -13.11 10.05
N GLU A 290 8.85 -12.19 10.98
CA GLU A 290 7.58 -11.67 11.48
C GLU A 290 7.48 -10.18 11.17
N ALA A 291 6.31 -9.72 10.70
CA ALA A 291 6.07 -8.31 10.42
C ALA A 291 4.69 -7.88 10.92
N PHE A 292 4.61 -6.67 11.47
CA PHE A 292 3.36 -6.05 11.91
C PHE A 292 3.47 -4.51 11.95
N ALA A 293 2.33 -3.84 11.91
CA ALA A 293 2.22 -2.39 11.94
C ALA A 293 1.67 -1.93 13.30
N SER A 294 2.54 -1.47 14.21
CA SER A 294 2.11 -1.02 15.54
C SER A 294 1.55 0.40 15.49
N ARG A 295 0.26 0.56 15.80
CA ARG A 295 -0.37 1.87 15.92
C ARG A 295 0.06 2.59 17.20
N PRO A 296 0.09 1.96 18.38
CA PRO A 296 0.54 2.62 19.60
C PRO A 296 1.98 3.14 19.53
N ASP A 297 2.85 2.42 18.80
CA ASP A 297 4.27 2.76 18.67
C ASP A 297 4.59 3.58 17.40
N GLN A 298 3.63 3.70 16.47
CA GLN A 298 3.74 4.46 15.21
C GLN A 298 4.87 3.97 14.29
N VAL A 299 5.18 2.66 14.32
CA VAL A 299 6.23 2.02 13.49
C VAL A 299 5.71 0.78 12.78
N LEU A 300 6.34 0.45 11.66
CA LEU A 300 6.35 -0.91 11.10
C LEU A 300 7.52 -1.66 11.73
N VAL A 301 7.28 -2.91 12.10
CA VAL A 301 8.27 -3.78 12.74
C VAL A 301 8.47 -5.00 11.87
N PHE A 302 9.74 -5.30 11.53
CA PHE A 302 10.13 -6.50 10.80
C PHE A 302 11.21 -7.21 11.62
N HIS A 303 10.92 -8.43 12.05
CA HIS A 303 11.82 -9.23 12.88
C HIS A 303 12.20 -10.50 12.15
N TYR A 304 13.49 -10.73 12.01
CA TYR A 304 14.12 -11.87 11.35
C TYR A 304 14.90 -12.66 12.38
N ALA A 305 14.70 -13.97 12.43
CA ALA A 305 15.43 -14.87 13.33
C ALA A 305 15.87 -16.12 12.59
N ALA A 306 17.04 -16.64 12.96
CA ALA A 306 17.58 -17.90 12.49
C ALA A 306 17.88 -18.82 13.67
N GLU A 307 17.44 -20.07 13.60
CA GLU A 307 17.58 -21.07 14.65
C GLU A 307 18.06 -22.41 14.08
N LYS A 308 19.00 -23.06 14.79
CA LYS A 308 19.42 -24.43 14.55
C LYS A 308 19.27 -25.24 15.84
N ASP A 309 18.61 -26.38 15.78
CA ASP A 309 18.28 -27.20 16.95
C ASP A 309 17.58 -26.42 18.09
N GLY A 310 16.69 -25.47 17.73
CA GLY A 310 15.97 -24.60 18.65
C GLY A 310 16.83 -23.56 19.38
N LYS A 311 18.02 -23.23 18.85
CA LYS A 311 18.91 -22.22 19.39
C LYS A 311 19.20 -21.14 18.35
N PRO A 312 19.24 -19.85 18.77
CA PRO A 312 19.68 -18.77 17.90
C PRO A 312 21.01 -19.09 17.23
N THR A 313 21.12 -18.79 15.93
CA THR A 313 22.25 -19.18 15.09
C THR A 313 22.69 -18.00 14.22
N PRO A 314 24.00 -17.70 14.07
CA PRO A 314 24.51 -16.55 13.32
C PRO A 314 24.44 -16.79 11.79
N ALA A 315 23.23 -17.02 11.28
CA ALA A 315 22.98 -17.34 9.88
C ALA A 315 22.42 -16.15 9.06
N LEU A 316 22.20 -14.99 9.69
CA LEU A 316 21.70 -13.83 8.96
C LEU A 316 22.90 -12.95 8.54
N SER A 317 23.17 -12.91 7.23
CA SER A 317 24.12 -12.00 6.58
C SER A 317 23.48 -11.40 5.34
N GLY A 318 23.95 -10.21 4.92
CA GLY A 318 23.39 -9.57 3.74
C GLY A 318 23.43 -8.05 3.80
N ARG A 319 22.52 -7.40 3.10
CA ARG A 319 22.43 -5.94 3.08
C ARG A 319 21.00 -5.43 3.05
N LEU A 320 20.80 -4.20 3.54
CA LEU A 320 19.56 -3.45 3.45
C LEU A 320 19.75 -2.26 2.51
N ARG A 321 18.77 -2.05 1.66
CA ARG A 321 18.67 -0.91 0.75
C ARG A 321 17.30 -0.27 0.89
N LEU A 322 17.27 1.05 1.01
CA LEU A 322 16.05 1.83 1.14
C LEU A 322 15.88 2.68 -0.13
N GLU A 323 14.74 2.55 -0.80
CA GLU A 323 14.44 3.29 -2.03
C GLU A 323 13.25 4.22 -1.81
N PRO A 324 13.45 5.55 -1.84
CA PRO A 324 12.36 6.51 -1.84
C PRO A 324 11.47 6.34 -3.08
N GLY A 325 10.15 6.40 -2.90
CA GLY A 325 9.19 6.36 -4.01
C GLY A 325 9.20 7.63 -4.87
N GLN A 326 9.88 8.69 -4.42
CA GLN A 326 10.04 9.96 -5.13
C GLN A 326 11.44 10.07 -5.71
N LEU A 327 11.54 10.67 -6.91
CA LEU A 327 12.82 10.81 -7.61
C LEU A 327 13.78 11.74 -6.88
N GLU A 328 15.09 11.49 -7.05
CA GLU A 328 16.19 12.35 -6.61
C GLU A 328 16.25 12.61 -5.10
N VAL A 329 15.59 11.75 -4.29
CA VAL A 329 15.69 11.81 -2.85
C VAL A 329 16.90 10.99 -2.39
N PRO A 330 17.96 11.62 -1.84
CA PRO A 330 19.13 10.89 -1.39
C PRO A 330 18.85 10.15 -0.08
N VAL A 331 19.32 8.91 0.02
CA VAL A 331 19.31 8.14 1.26
C VAL A 331 20.65 8.30 1.97
N ALA A 332 20.59 8.56 3.28
CA ALA A 332 21.75 8.60 4.15
C ALA A 332 21.80 7.34 5.01
N ALA A 333 22.97 6.72 5.11
CA ALA A 333 23.23 5.64 6.05
C ALA A 333 24.05 6.14 7.24
N ASP A 334 23.71 5.70 8.43
CA ASP A 334 24.55 5.83 9.64
C ASP A 334 25.04 4.45 10.12
N ALA A 335 25.46 4.32 11.37
CA ALA A 335 26.01 3.06 11.88
C ALA A 335 25.02 1.88 11.81
N ASN A 336 23.72 2.14 11.99
CA ASN A 336 22.66 1.12 12.02
C ASN A 336 21.31 1.65 11.52
N GLY A 337 21.30 2.69 10.70
CA GLY A 337 20.07 3.28 10.16
C GLY A 337 20.20 3.76 8.72
N LEU A 338 19.05 3.76 8.02
CA LEU A 338 18.86 4.37 6.70
C LEU A 338 17.78 5.44 6.82
N SER A 339 17.97 6.61 6.21
CA SER A 339 17.02 7.70 6.36
C SER A 339 17.00 8.65 5.16
N TRP A 340 15.91 9.38 5.02
CA TRP A 340 15.83 10.60 4.21
C TRP A 340 14.95 11.65 4.88
N ASP A 341 15.18 12.91 4.51
CA ASP A 341 14.34 14.07 4.79
C ASP A 341 14.28 14.90 3.50
N ALA A 342 13.09 15.06 2.93
CA ALA A 342 12.92 15.63 1.60
C ALA A 342 11.65 16.48 1.49
N VAL A 343 11.53 17.19 0.38
CA VAL A 343 10.42 18.10 0.09
C VAL A 343 9.86 17.80 -1.29
N MET A 344 8.56 17.59 -1.36
CA MET A 344 7.82 17.40 -2.62
C MET A 344 7.74 18.73 -3.42
N PRO A 345 7.49 18.70 -4.73
CA PRO A 345 7.28 19.90 -5.54
C PRO A 345 6.15 20.83 -5.05
N ASN A 346 5.15 20.29 -4.33
CA ASN A 346 4.09 21.03 -3.67
C ASN A 346 4.46 21.53 -2.25
N GLU A 347 5.74 21.48 -1.90
CA GLU A 347 6.31 21.91 -0.62
C GLU A 347 5.92 21.02 0.59
N LEU A 348 5.27 19.87 0.36
CA LEU A 348 5.05 18.88 1.41
C LEU A 348 6.38 18.25 1.81
N LYS A 349 6.73 18.35 3.09
CA LYS A 349 7.91 17.71 3.64
C LYS A 349 7.60 16.26 4.00
N HIS A 350 8.56 15.38 3.78
CA HIS A 350 8.43 13.96 4.16
C HIS A 350 9.76 13.40 4.63
N ALA A 351 9.71 12.52 5.61
CA ALA A 351 10.87 11.86 6.18
C ALA A 351 10.60 10.39 6.47
N CYS A 352 11.66 9.59 6.34
CA CYS A 352 11.69 8.18 6.71
C CYS A 352 12.93 7.89 7.51
N LEU A 353 12.82 6.96 8.46
CA LEU A 353 13.95 6.38 9.19
C LEU A 353 13.69 4.89 9.38
N VAL A 354 14.65 4.09 8.95
CA VAL A 354 14.75 2.67 9.26
C VAL A 354 15.90 2.49 10.27
N ARG A 355 15.62 1.87 11.41
CA ARG A 355 16.62 1.54 12.43
C ARG A 355 16.76 0.04 12.55
N VAL A 356 17.99 -0.45 12.60
CA VAL A 356 18.32 -1.87 12.70
C VAL A 356 18.85 -2.18 14.10
N LEU A 357 18.16 -3.10 14.77
CA LEU A 357 18.62 -3.73 16.02
C LEU A 357 19.04 -5.16 15.70
N HIS A 358 20.07 -5.69 16.33
CA HIS A 358 20.54 -7.05 16.06
C HIS A 358 21.02 -7.78 17.33
N SER A 359 21.00 -9.11 17.26
CA SER A 359 21.67 -9.99 18.21
C SER A 359 22.72 -10.79 17.47
N GLY A 360 23.91 -10.94 18.07
CA GLY A 360 25.05 -11.54 17.40
C GLY A 360 25.58 -10.67 16.24
N GLY A 361 26.65 -11.07 15.61
CA GLY A 361 27.19 -10.48 14.39
C GLY A 361 27.48 -8.98 14.43
N SER A 362 27.29 -8.32 13.30
CA SER A 362 27.53 -6.88 13.15
C SER A 362 26.61 -6.25 12.11
N VAL A 363 26.32 -4.96 12.30
CA VAL A 363 25.64 -4.09 11.31
C VAL A 363 26.50 -2.84 11.12
N LYS A 364 26.65 -2.37 9.87
CA LYS A 364 27.42 -1.14 9.56
C LYS A 364 26.89 -0.49 8.28
N GLY A 365 27.02 0.83 8.20
CA GLY A 365 26.80 1.58 6.97
C GLY A 365 27.90 1.36 5.93
N ASP A 366 27.52 1.26 4.66
CA ASP A 366 28.41 1.20 3.51
C ASP A 366 27.79 1.98 2.33
N GLY A 367 28.22 3.23 2.15
CA GLY A 367 27.62 4.13 1.17
C GLY A 367 26.19 4.55 1.56
N ASP A 368 25.20 4.10 0.81
CA ASP A 368 23.77 4.34 1.01
C ASP A 368 22.99 3.08 1.44
N VAL A 369 23.72 2.02 1.82
CA VAL A 369 23.16 0.75 2.29
C VAL A 369 23.68 0.41 3.70
N LEU A 370 23.00 -0.53 4.37
CA LEU A 370 23.53 -1.19 5.57
C LEU A 370 23.92 -2.62 5.25
N VAL A 371 25.10 -3.02 5.70
CA VAL A 371 25.60 -4.41 5.62
C VAL A 371 25.48 -5.05 6.99
N PHE A 372 24.89 -6.25 7.06
CA PHE A 372 24.82 -7.06 8.27
C PHE A 372 25.49 -8.42 8.04
N ALA A 373 26.19 -8.93 9.06
CA ALA A 373 26.94 -10.18 8.94
C ALA A 373 26.91 -11.00 10.22
N GLY A 374 26.54 -12.29 10.08
CA GLY A 374 26.58 -13.27 11.17
C GLY A 374 25.65 -12.95 12.33
N CYS A 375 24.48 -12.36 12.06
CA CYS A 375 23.50 -12.06 13.09
C CYS A 375 22.63 -13.28 13.40
N ASP A 376 22.26 -13.44 14.67
CA ASP A 376 21.27 -14.44 15.12
C ASP A 376 19.85 -13.93 14.84
N SER A 377 19.66 -12.62 15.02
CA SER A 377 18.40 -11.93 14.70
C SER A 377 18.63 -10.50 14.25
N LEU A 378 17.69 -10.00 13.45
CA LEU A 378 17.58 -8.59 13.04
C LEU A 378 16.18 -8.09 13.35
N THR A 379 16.07 -6.85 13.80
CA THR A 379 14.80 -6.15 13.91
C THR A 379 14.89 -4.81 13.22
N LEU A 380 14.06 -4.60 12.21
CA LEU A 380 13.95 -3.33 11.51
C LEU A 380 12.75 -2.57 12.05
N LEU A 381 12.97 -1.36 12.51
CA LEU A 381 11.94 -0.42 12.91
C LEU A 381 11.86 0.67 11.84
N LEU A 382 10.71 0.78 11.16
CA LEU A 382 10.49 1.79 10.13
C LEU A 382 9.43 2.79 10.58
N ALA A 383 9.78 4.07 10.58
CA ALA A 383 8.85 5.16 10.74
C ALA A 383 8.93 6.12 9.55
N ALA A 384 7.78 6.64 9.13
CA ALA A 384 7.65 7.61 8.06
C ALA A 384 6.58 8.63 8.41
N ARG A 385 6.74 9.88 7.98
CA ARG A 385 5.79 10.97 8.20
C ARG A 385 5.89 12.01 7.10
N THR A 386 4.81 12.79 6.95
CA THR A 386 4.83 14.07 6.27
C THR A 386 4.54 15.20 7.27
N ASP A 387 4.63 16.47 6.83
CA ASP A 387 4.17 17.62 7.59
C ASP A 387 2.69 17.96 7.33
N TYR A 388 1.92 17.06 6.77
CA TYR A 388 0.49 17.23 6.58
C TYR A 388 -0.24 17.43 7.92
N ALA A 389 -1.18 18.36 7.92
CA ALA A 389 -2.15 18.55 9.00
C ALA A 389 -3.53 18.89 8.40
N PRO A 390 -4.64 18.34 8.91
CA PRO A 390 -5.99 18.59 8.38
C PRO A 390 -6.51 19.98 8.79
N ASN A 391 -5.79 21.03 8.40
CA ASN A 391 -6.08 22.42 8.75
C ASN A 391 -5.91 23.32 7.53
N TYR A 392 -7.04 23.73 6.94
CA TYR A 392 -7.10 24.66 5.82
C TYR A 392 -6.39 25.98 6.10
N GLN A 393 -6.59 26.58 7.28
CA GLN A 393 -6.01 27.87 7.66
C GLN A 393 -4.49 27.83 7.82
N ALA A 394 -3.93 26.64 8.10
CA ALA A 394 -2.50 26.38 8.14
C ALA A 394 -1.95 25.89 6.78
N ASN A 395 -2.71 26.06 5.69
CA ASN A 395 -2.37 25.55 4.36
C ASN A 395 -2.03 24.05 4.37
N TRP A 396 -2.73 23.27 5.20
CA TRP A 396 -2.55 21.82 5.35
C TRP A 396 -1.14 21.41 5.81
N ARG A 397 -0.41 22.29 6.47
CA ARG A 397 0.95 22.04 6.97
C ARG A 397 1.00 22.09 8.50
N GLY A 398 1.74 21.14 9.07
CA GLY A 398 1.94 20.96 10.49
C GLY A 398 3.42 21.00 10.89
N GLN A 399 3.79 20.10 11.80
CA GLN A 399 5.15 20.02 12.33
C GLN A 399 6.09 19.35 11.31
N PRO A 400 7.38 19.72 11.29
CA PRO A 400 8.40 19.03 10.48
C PRO A 400 8.44 17.53 10.78
N PRO A 401 8.51 16.65 9.74
CA PRO A 401 8.39 15.20 9.92
C PRO A 401 9.61 14.55 10.56
N ALA A 402 10.83 14.97 10.23
CA ALA A 402 12.04 14.29 10.68
C ALA A 402 12.20 14.19 12.21
N PRO A 403 11.94 15.24 13.03
CA PRO A 403 11.96 15.12 14.48
C PRO A 403 10.90 14.16 15.03
N LEU A 404 9.74 14.08 14.38
CA LEU A 404 8.66 13.17 14.78
C LEU A 404 9.01 11.72 14.48
N VAL A 405 9.58 11.45 13.31
CA VAL A 405 10.10 10.14 12.92
C VAL A 405 11.18 9.67 13.89
N ALA A 406 12.15 10.53 14.21
CA ALA A 406 13.21 10.21 15.17
C ALA A 406 12.64 9.90 16.57
N LYS A 407 11.62 10.64 17.01
CA LYS A 407 10.93 10.40 18.28
C LYS A 407 10.21 9.04 18.29
N ASP A 408 9.48 8.70 17.22
CA ASP A 408 8.75 7.43 17.12
C ASP A 408 9.74 6.26 17.17
N ILE A 409 10.85 6.32 16.41
CA ILE A 409 11.90 5.29 16.41
C ILE A 409 12.54 5.16 17.80
N ALA A 410 12.96 6.27 18.43
CA ALA A 410 13.60 6.21 19.75
C ALA A 410 12.68 5.60 20.82
N ALA A 411 11.37 5.85 20.74
CA ALA A 411 10.40 5.24 21.64
C ALA A 411 10.22 3.74 21.39
N ALA A 412 10.30 3.31 20.13
CA ALA A 412 10.20 1.90 19.75
C ALA A 412 11.48 1.12 20.09
N GLU A 413 12.67 1.70 19.87
CA GLU A 413 13.97 1.12 20.23
C GLU A 413 14.11 0.79 21.73
N ALA A 414 13.41 1.56 22.58
CA ALA A 414 13.41 1.32 24.03
C ALA A 414 12.60 0.08 24.45
N LYS A 415 11.93 -0.59 23.51
CA LYS A 415 11.07 -1.75 23.75
C LYS A 415 11.66 -3.01 23.13
N SER A 416 11.41 -4.17 23.76
CA SER A 416 11.69 -5.44 23.12
C SER A 416 10.68 -5.72 22.00
N VAL A 417 11.04 -6.58 21.03
CA VAL A 417 10.14 -7.04 19.96
C VAL A 417 8.85 -7.62 20.54
N ALA A 418 8.95 -8.40 21.62
CA ALA A 418 7.80 -8.97 22.30
C ALA A 418 6.87 -7.89 22.90
N ALA A 419 7.44 -6.79 23.43
CA ALA A 419 6.66 -5.67 23.96
C ALA A 419 5.98 -4.87 22.83
N LEU A 420 6.66 -4.63 21.72
CA LEU A 420 6.09 -4.00 20.52
C LEU A 420 4.94 -4.86 19.95
N ARG A 421 5.17 -6.16 19.84
CA ARG A 421 4.15 -7.11 19.39
C ARG A 421 2.93 -7.13 20.33
N GLN A 422 3.14 -7.15 21.63
CA GLN A 422 2.04 -7.11 22.58
C GLN A 422 1.25 -5.80 22.53
N SER A 423 1.95 -4.67 22.34
CA SER A 423 1.35 -3.34 22.13
C SER A 423 0.44 -3.35 20.89
N HIS A 424 0.93 -3.87 19.77
CA HIS A 424 0.16 -4.07 18.53
C HIS A 424 -1.08 -4.96 18.74
N LEU A 425 -0.90 -6.12 19.36
CA LEU A 425 -2.00 -7.06 19.61
C LEU A 425 -3.09 -6.47 20.51
N ASN A 426 -2.71 -5.72 21.55
CA ASN A 426 -3.64 -5.07 22.46
C ASN A 426 -4.48 -3.97 21.75
N ASP A 427 -3.97 -3.37 20.69
CA ASP A 427 -4.70 -2.37 19.89
C ASP A 427 -5.61 -3.01 18.84
N LEU A 428 -5.09 -3.92 18.00
CA LEU A 428 -5.80 -4.40 16.80
C LEU A 428 -6.73 -5.60 17.08
N ALA A 429 -6.25 -6.59 17.83
CA ALA A 429 -7.00 -7.85 18.01
C ALA A 429 -8.38 -7.65 18.67
N PRO A 430 -8.56 -6.73 19.66
CA PRO A 430 -9.90 -6.47 20.23
C PRO A 430 -10.88 -5.91 19.20
N LEU A 431 -10.44 -5.10 18.23
CA LEU A 431 -11.31 -4.57 17.17
C LEU A 431 -11.81 -5.70 16.26
N LEU A 432 -10.89 -6.56 15.85
CA LEU A 432 -11.18 -7.66 14.92
C LEU A 432 -12.01 -8.77 15.61
N GLY A 433 -11.81 -8.98 16.90
CA GLY A 433 -12.52 -9.97 17.70
C GLY A 433 -13.98 -9.65 18.03
N ARG A 434 -14.46 -8.41 17.80
CA ARG A 434 -15.84 -7.98 18.15
C ARG A 434 -16.93 -8.69 17.35
N VAL A 435 -16.62 -9.11 16.12
CA VAL A 435 -17.60 -9.74 15.24
C VAL A 435 -17.11 -11.11 14.80
N ARG A 436 -17.99 -12.08 14.96
CA ARG A 436 -17.79 -13.44 14.49
C ARG A 436 -18.94 -13.84 13.57
N VAL A 437 -18.62 -14.52 12.49
CA VAL A 437 -19.59 -15.14 11.59
C VAL A 437 -19.33 -16.65 11.52
N ASP A 438 -20.37 -17.44 11.39
CA ASP A 438 -20.29 -18.88 11.20
C ASP A 438 -21.31 -19.29 10.12
N TRP A 439 -20.81 -19.55 8.92
CA TRP A 439 -21.62 -19.96 7.76
C TRP A 439 -21.45 -21.45 7.43
N GLY A 440 -20.76 -22.18 8.30
CA GLY A 440 -20.50 -23.60 8.17
C GLY A 440 -19.02 -23.94 8.16
N ARG A 441 -18.73 -25.23 7.91
CA ARG A 441 -17.37 -25.79 7.91
C ARG A 441 -16.99 -26.26 6.53
N SER A 442 -15.77 -25.95 6.14
CA SER A 442 -15.13 -26.51 4.95
C SER A 442 -14.57 -27.90 5.26
N GLU A 443 -14.45 -28.76 4.26
CA GLU A 443 -13.80 -30.04 4.41
C GLU A 443 -12.33 -29.91 4.84
N ALA A 444 -11.82 -30.88 5.61
CA ALA A 444 -10.46 -30.83 6.12
C ALA A 444 -9.40 -30.73 5.03
N ALA A 445 -9.61 -31.44 3.91
CA ALA A 445 -8.74 -31.36 2.74
C ALA A 445 -8.71 -29.97 2.12
N THR A 446 -9.85 -29.29 2.01
CA THR A 446 -9.96 -27.90 1.49
C THR A 446 -9.24 -26.92 2.42
N ARG A 447 -9.43 -27.05 3.74
CA ARG A 447 -8.77 -26.18 4.74
C ARG A 447 -7.24 -26.29 4.72
N ALA A 448 -6.71 -27.45 4.35
CA ALA A 448 -5.28 -27.71 4.26
C ALA A 448 -4.62 -27.05 3.04
N LEU A 449 -5.39 -26.61 2.05
CA LEU A 449 -4.87 -25.96 0.85
C LEU A 449 -4.41 -24.53 1.11
N PRO A 450 -3.38 -24.04 0.41
CA PRO A 450 -3.04 -22.63 0.39
C PRO A 450 -4.19 -21.78 -0.18
N THR A 451 -4.22 -20.50 0.20
CA THR A 451 -5.35 -19.60 -0.12
C THR A 451 -5.62 -19.47 -1.62
N ASP A 452 -4.57 -19.41 -2.44
CA ASP A 452 -4.69 -19.34 -3.91
C ASP A 452 -5.33 -20.60 -4.49
N ALA A 453 -4.99 -21.78 -3.98
CA ALA A 453 -5.60 -23.05 -4.39
C ALA A 453 -7.07 -23.15 -3.93
N ARG A 454 -7.41 -22.65 -2.72
CA ARG A 454 -8.80 -22.54 -2.25
C ARG A 454 -9.62 -21.63 -3.15
N LEU A 455 -9.09 -20.46 -3.49
CA LEU A 455 -9.73 -19.49 -4.41
C LEU A 455 -9.96 -20.12 -5.81
N ALA A 456 -8.97 -20.83 -6.33
CA ALA A 456 -9.09 -21.51 -7.63
C ALA A 456 -10.16 -22.60 -7.62
N ALA A 457 -10.23 -23.41 -6.56
CA ALA A 457 -11.27 -24.44 -6.40
C ALA A 457 -12.67 -23.82 -6.25
N TYR A 458 -12.78 -22.75 -5.45
CA TYR A 458 -14.04 -22.01 -5.24
C TYR A 458 -14.56 -21.40 -6.56
N ALA A 459 -13.68 -20.82 -7.37
CA ALA A 459 -14.03 -20.29 -8.69
C ALA A 459 -14.56 -21.38 -9.66
N GLN A 460 -14.23 -22.65 -9.42
CA GLN A 460 -14.73 -23.80 -10.15
C GLN A 460 -16.00 -24.42 -9.54
N GLY A 461 -16.56 -23.78 -8.50
CA GLY A 461 -17.81 -24.20 -7.86
C GLY A 461 -17.65 -25.11 -6.63
N ALA A 462 -16.45 -25.24 -6.07
CA ALA A 462 -16.27 -25.94 -4.80
C ALA A 462 -16.92 -25.15 -3.66
N SER A 463 -17.50 -25.85 -2.69
CA SER A 463 -18.05 -25.24 -1.48
C SER A 463 -16.94 -24.97 -0.47
N ASP A 464 -16.79 -23.72 -0.03
CA ASP A 464 -15.81 -23.30 0.98
C ASP A 464 -16.35 -22.19 1.88
N PRO A 465 -17.28 -22.49 2.81
CA PRO A 465 -17.89 -21.49 3.68
C PRO A 465 -16.88 -20.80 4.60
N GLU A 466 -15.78 -21.46 4.98
CA GLU A 466 -14.72 -20.83 5.79
C GLU A 466 -13.87 -19.83 4.96
N LEU A 467 -13.75 -20.01 3.65
CA LEU A 467 -13.15 -18.98 2.77
C LEU A 467 -14.03 -17.73 2.69
N GLU A 468 -15.36 -17.90 2.58
CA GLU A 468 -16.31 -16.79 2.58
C GLU A 468 -16.27 -16.02 3.91
N GLN A 469 -16.21 -16.72 5.05
CA GLN A 469 -16.03 -16.14 6.38
C GLN A 469 -14.70 -15.37 6.48
N THR A 470 -13.63 -15.92 5.91
CA THR A 470 -12.31 -15.29 5.83
C THR A 470 -12.38 -14.00 5.02
N MET A 471 -13.05 -14.00 3.86
CA MET A 471 -13.24 -12.81 3.02
C MET A 471 -13.98 -11.69 3.78
N PHE A 472 -15.05 -12.02 4.50
CA PHE A 472 -15.76 -11.04 5.35
C PHE A 472 -14.84 -10.41 6.40
N GLN A 473 -14.06 -11.23 7.11
CA GLN A 473 -13.15 -10.73 8.13
C GLN A 473 -11.95 -10.00 7.52
N TYR A 474 -11.51 -10.39 6.33
CA TYR A 474 -10.46 -9.69 5.61
C TYR A 474 -10.89 -8.26 5.23
N GLY A 475 -12.13 -8.05 4.80
CA GLY A 475 -12.68 -6.71 4.59
C GLY A 475 -12.65 -5.84 5.87
N ARG A 476 -13.01 -6.41 7.04
CA ARG A 476 -12.89 -5.73 8.34
C ARG A 476 -11.42 -5.44 8.71
N TYR A 477 -10.53 -6.39 8.47
CA TYR A 477 -9.09 -6.23 8.68
C TYR A 477 -8.52 -5.09 7.83
N LEU A 478 -8.85 -5.04 6.54
CA LEU A 478 -8.38 -3.97 5.64
C LEU A 478 -8.82 -2.59 6.13
N LEU A 479 -10.09 -2.44 6.53
CA LEU A 479 -10.58 -1.16 7.07
C LEU A 479 -9.86 -0.79 8.38
N ALA A 480 -9.73 -1.72 9.33
CA ALA A 480 -9.04 -1.49 10.60
C ALA A 480 -7.53 -1.20 10.42
N SER A 481 -6.93 -1.67 9.33
CA SER A 481 -5.51 -1.45 9.01
C SER A 481 -5.25 -0.14 8.27
N CYS A 482 -6.24 0.43 7.56
CA CYS A 482 -6.05 1.64 6.75
C CYS A 482 -6.79 2.89 7.26
N SER A 483 -7.70 2.75 8.22
CA SER A 483 -8.52 3.87 8.71
C SER A 483 -8.66 3.82 10.24
N ARG A 484 -7.96 4.72 10.93
CA ARG A 484 -7.91 4.77 12.40
C ARG A 484 -8.00 6.22 12.90
N PRO A 485 -8.57 6.46 14.08
CA PRO A 485 -8.74 7.80 14.64
C PRO A 485 -7.48 8.65 14.59
N GLY A 486 -7.62 9.91 14.14
CA GLY A 486 -6.51 10.84 13.97
C GLY A 486 -5.67 10.65 12.71
N GLY A 487 -6.02 9.69 11.84
CA GLY A 487 -5.45 9.48 10.51
C GLY A 487 -6.37 9.98 9.39
N LEU A 488 -5.92 9.77 8.15
CA LEU A 488 -6.74 9.99 6.95
C LEU A 488 -7.66 8.77 6.72
N PRO A 489 -8.81 8.97 6.06
CA PRO A 489 -9.67 7.85 5.68
C PRO A 489 -9.05 6.99 4.58
N ALA A 490 -9.64 5.82 4.34
CA ALA A 490 -9.31 4.97 3.20
C ALA A 490 -9.67 5.69 1.88
N ASN A 491 -8.67 5.91 1.03
CA ASN A 491 -8.85 6.41 -0.33
C ASN A 491 -9.26 5.27 -1.29
N LEU A 492 -9.26 5.48 -2.61
CA LEU A 492 -9.62 4.45 -3.61
C LEU A 492 -8.77 3.17 -3.51
N GLN A 493 -7.56 3.25 -2.96
CA GLN A 493 -6.66 2.12 -2.74
C GLN A 493 -6.48 1.77 -1.25
N GLY A 494 -7.30 2.33 -0.38
CA GLY A 494 -7.17 2.18 1.06
C GLY A 494 -5.98 2.96 1.60
N LEU A 495 -4.85 2.27 1.85
CA LEU A 495 -3.59 2.83 2.34
C LEU A 495 -2.42 2.45 1.41
N TRP A 496 -2.54 1.32 0.71
CA TRP A 496 -1.44 0.70 -0.04
C TRP A 496 -1.43 1.16 -1.50
N ASN A 497 -0.27 1.63 -1.96
CA ASN A 497 -0.10 2.15 -3.32
C ASN A 497 1.38 2.11 -3.73
N ASP A 498 1.71 1.40 -4.79
CA ASP A 498 3.05 1.30 -5.36
C ASP A 498 3.31 2.27 -6.53
N SER A 499 2.37 3.19 -6.80
CA SER A 499 2.42 4.07 -7.96
C SER A 499 2.48 5.56 -7.60
N ASN A 500 3.23 6.33 -8.39
CA ASN A 500 3.15 7.79 -8.40
C ASN A 500 2.08 8.35 -9.33
N LYS A 501 1.38 7.46 -10.06
CA LYS A 501 0.24 7.78 -10.94
C LYS A 501 -0.86 6.73 -10.77
N PRO A 502 -1.42 6.60 -9.56
CA PRO A 502 -2.45 5.61 -9.30
C PRO A 502 -3.70 5.92 -10.12
N ALA A 503 -4.49 4.89 -10.39
CA ALA A 503 -5.77 5.05 -11.05
C ALA A 503 -6.64 6.07 -10.27
N TRP A 504 -7.25 7.02 -11.00
CA TRP A 504 -8.09 8.06 -10.41
C TRP A 504 -7.41 8.84 -9.28
N ALA A 505 -6.08 9.07 -9.41
CA ALA A 505 -5.26 9.76 -8.40
C ALA A 505 -5.31 9.14 -6.99
N SER A 506 -5.91 7.97 -6.79
CA SER A 506 -6.32 7.41 -5.49
C SER A 506 -7.15 8.40 -4.66
N ASP A 507 -8.00 9.18 -5.30
CA ASP A 507 -8.77 10.24 -4.66
C ASP A 507 -9.85 9.72 -3.69
N TYR A 508 -10.51 10.63 -3.00
CA TYR A 508 -11.73 10.36 -2.24
C TYR A 508 -12.94 10.58 -3.16
N HIS A 509 -13.29 9.52 -3.88
CA HIS A 509 -14.32 9.55 -4.90
C HIS A 509 -15.72 9.47 -4.28
N SER A 510 -16.44 10.60 -4.28
CA SER A 510 -17.65 10.81 -3.46
C SER A 510 -18.96 10.36 -4.11
N ASN A 511 -18.92 9.83 -5.34
CA ASN A 511 -20.17 9.41 -6.01
C ASN A 511 -20.60 7.97 -5.68
N ILE A 512 -19.76 7.17 -5.01
CA ILE A 512 -20.09 5.89 -4.38
C ILE A 512 -18.88 5.29 -3.62
N ASN A 513 -17.65 5.45 -4.13
CA ASN A 513 -16.49 4.66 -3.68
C ASN A 513 -16.16 4.89 -2.21
N VAL A 514 -15.98 6.16 -1.79
CA VAL A 514 -15.67 6.47 -0.40
C VAL A 514 -16.79 6.04 0.54
N GLN A 515 -18.05 6.15 0.11
CA GLN A 515 -19.21 5.69 0.88
C GLN A 515 -19.17 4.17 1.05
N MET A 516 -18.87 3.41 -0.01
CA MET A 516 -18.79 1.96 0.04
C MET A 516 -17.66 1.47 0.95
N ASN A 517 -16.52 2.16 0.97
CA ASN A 517 -15.43 1.82 1.87
C ASN A 517 -15.88 1.77 3.35
N TYR A 518 -16.88 2.58 3.71
CA TYR A 518 -17.33 2.74 5.09
C TYR A 518 -18.72 2.16 5.41
N TRP A 519 -19.42 1.57 4.42
CA TRP A 519 -20.74 0.97 4.71
C TRP A 519 -20.66 -0.16 5.73
N GLY A 520 -19.57 -0.90 5.75
CA GLY A 520 -19.34 -1.97 6.72
C GLY A 520 -18.90 -1.50 8.12
N ALA A 521 -18.45 -0.25 8.29
CA ALA A 521 -17.81 0.20 9.54
C ALA A 521 -18.73 0.02 10.76
N GLU A 522 -19.88 0.66 10.75
CA GLU A 522 -20.82 0.63 11.88
C GLU A 522 -21.45 -0.75 12.10
N PRO A 523 -22.08 -1.39 11.09
CA PRO A 523 -22.78 -2.66 11.30
C PRO A 523 -21.83 -3.82 11.62
N THR A 524 -20.52 -3.66 11.38
CA THR A 524 -19.51 -4.67 11.74
C THR A 524 -18.67 -4.29 12.96
N ALA A 525 -19.17 -3.38 13.79
CA ALA A 525 -18.58 -2.95 15.06
C ALA A 525 -17.16 -2.37 14.95
N LEU A 526 -16.95 -1.50 13.96
CA LEU A 526 -15.71 -0.72 13.74
C LEU A 526 -16.01 0.80 13.69
N PRO A 527 -16.78 1.38 14.64
CA PRO A 527 -17.13 2.80 14.58
C PRO A 527 -15.90 3.71 14.63
N GLU A 528 -14.83 3.31 15.35
CA GLU A 528 -13.58 4.06 15.42
C GLU A 528 -12.90 4.15 14.03
N CYS A 529 -13.10 3.16 13.17
CA CYS A 529 -12.56 3.18 11.80
C CYS A 529 -13.35 4.10 10.87
N HIS A 530 -14.54 4.54 11.29
CA HIS A 530 -15.37 5.51 10.55
C HIS A 530 -14.97 6.96 10.85
N GLU A 531 -14.48 7.24 12.06
CA GLU A 531 -14.10 8.60 12.49
C GLU A 531 -13.19 9.35 11.49
N PRO A 532 -12.15 8.72 10.87
CA PRO A 532 -11.32 9.42 9.89
C PRO A 532 -12.09 10.02 8.72
N LEU A 533 -13.13 9.34 8.22
CA LEU A 533 -13.99 9.89 7.17
C LEU A 533 -14.78 11.10 7.68
N LEU A 534 -15.32 11.04 8.88
CA LEU A 534 -16.12 12.12 9.46
C LEU A 534 -15.25 13.38 9.71
N ASP A 535 -14.02 13.18 10.17
CA ASP A 535 -13.04 14.24 10.35
C ASP A 535 -12.59 14.84 9.02
N PHE A 536 -12.34 14.01 8.00
CA PHE A 536 -12.00 14.43 6.65
C PHE A 536 -13.12 15.30 6.03
N VAL A 537 -14.38 14.86 6.14
CA VAL A 537 -15.56 15.61 5.66
C VAL A 537 -15.62 16.98 6.32
N THR A 538 -15.32 17.05 7.62
CA THR A 538 -15.29 18.32 8.37
C THR A 538 -14.14 19.23 7.92
N ALA A 539 -12.94 18.67 7.71
CA ALA A 539 -11.78 19.43 7.25
C ALA A 539 -11.98 19.99 5.82
N CYS A 540 -12.58 19.19 4.92
CA CYS A 540 -12.85 19.57 3.54
C CYS A 540 -14.04 20.52 3.38
N ALA A 541 -14.89 20.69 4.40
CA ALA A 541 -16.08 21.54 4.30
C ALA A 541 -15.73 23.01 4.00
N GLU A 542 -14.63 23.54 4.55
CA GLU A 542 -14.24 24.94 4.33
C GLU A 542 -13.88 25.24 2.87
N PRO A 543 -12.96 24.54 2.20
CA PRO A 543 -12.73 24.75 0.77
C PRO A 543 -13.96 24.42 -0.08
N CYS A 544 -14.78 23.43 0.30
CA CYS A 544 -16.03 23.12 -0.38
C CYS A 544 -17.07 24.28 -0.28
N ARG A 545 -17.12 25.02 0.82
CA ARG A 545 -17.97 26.24 0.93
C ARG A 545 -17.55 27.31 -0.07
N ILE A 546 -16.24 27.51 -0.25
CA ILE A 546 -15.70 28.46 -1.23
C ILE A 546 -16.10 28.02 -2.64
N ALA A 547 -15.83 26.76 -2.99
CA ALA A 547 -16.17 26.20 -4.30
C ALA A 547 -17.68 26.26 -4.59
N THR A 548 -18.50 25.98 -3.59
CA THR A 548 -19.97 26.03 -3.70
C THR A 548 -20.46 27.45 -4.00
N ARG A 549 -19.99 28.47 -3.25
CA ARG A 549 -20.37 29.86 -3.50
C ARG A 549 -19.90 30.35 -4.87
N ASN A 550 -18.70 29.98 -5.29
CA ASN A 550 -18.19 30.33 -6.62
C ASN A 550 -19.06 29.77 -7.75
N ALA A 551 -19.61 28.56 -7.58
CA ALA A 551 -20.39 27.89 -8.60
C ALA A 551 -21.88 28.20 -8.57
N PHE A 552 -22.48 28.34 -7.38
CA PHE A 552 -23.95 28.47 -7.20
C PHE A 552 -24.39 29.87 -6.76
N GLY A 553 -23.44 30.78 -6.47
CA GLY A 553 -23.70 32.18 -6.10
C GLY A 553 -23.28 32.49 -4.67
N GLU A 554 -22.84 33.74 -4.44
CA GLU A 554 -22.28 34.22 -3.16
C GLU A 554 -23.23 34.06 -1.95
N HIS A 555 -24.53 34.04 -2.19
CA HIS A 555 -25.56 33.91 -1.16
C HIS A 555 -25.93 32.48 -0.83
N THR A 556 -25.36 31.49 -1.54
CA THR A 556 -25.63 30.07 -1.27
C THR A 556 -25.09 29.70 0.11
N ARG A 557 -26.00 29.24 0.97
CA ARG A 557 -25.63 28.70 2.29
C ARG A 557 -25.12 27.28 2.17
N GLY A 558 -24.39 26.83 3.19
CA GLY A 558 -23.87 25.49 3.27
C GLY A 558 -22.88 25.14 2.16
N TRP A 559 -22.79 23.87 1.81
CA TRP A 559 -21.83 23.38 0.83
C TRP A 559 -22.26 22.06 0.19
N THR A 560 -21.71 21.81 -0.99
CA THR A 560 -21.62 20.49 -1.60
C THR A 560 -20.24 20.28 -2.21
N ALA A 561 -19.98 19.13 -2.82
CA ALA A 561 -18.66 18.78 -3.33
C ALA A 561 -18.73 18.31 -4.79
N ARG A 562 -17.60 18.32 -5.46
CA ARG A 562 -17.38 17.64 -6.74
C ARG A 562 -17.15 16.15 -6.49
N THR A 563 -17.01 15.37 -7.55
CA THR A 563 -16.86 13.91 -7.49
C THR A 563 -15.59 13.50 -6.72
N SER A 564 -14.51 14.25 -6.90
CA SER A 564 -13.17 13.90 -6.38
C SER A 564 -12.70 14.92 -5.35
N GLN A 565 -12.22 14.46 -4.19
CA GLN A 565 -11.56 15.27 -3.18
C GLN A 565 -10.14 14.78 -2.94
N SER A 566 -9.21 15.71 -2.64
CA SER A 566 -7.86 15.44 -2.17
C SER A 566 -7.68 15.85 -0.71
N ILE A 567 -6.56 15.44 -0.10
CA ILE A 567 -6.27 15.76 1.32
C ILE A 567 -6.02 17.25 1.57
N PHE A 568 -5.73 18.02 0.53
CA PHE A 568 -5.50 19.46 0.62
C PHE A 568 -6.77 20.28 0.33
N GLY A 569 -7.95 19.67 0.43
CA GLY A 569 -9.22 20.30 0.12
C GLY A 569 -9.48 20.48 -1.38
N GLY A 570 -8.69 19.84 -2.23
CA GLY A 570 -8.93 19.78 -3.66
C GLY A 570 -10.34 19.25 -3.94
N ASN A 571 -11.03 19.88 -4.89
CA ASN A 571 -12.43 19.61 -5.20
C ASN A 571 -12.58 19.57 -6.73
N GLY A 572 -12.19 18.43 -7.30
CA GLY A 572 -11.97 18.23 -8.73
C GLY A 572 -13.10 17.50 -9.46
N TRP A 573 -13.07 17.58 -10.79
CA TRP A 573 -13.98 16.97 -11.74
C TRP A 573 -15.39 17.59 -11.73
N GLN A 574 -16.40 16.78 -12.08
CA GLN A 574 -17.80 17.20 -12.17
C GLN A 574 -18.43 17.43 -10.80
N TRP A 575 -19.43 18.32 -10.73
CA TRP A 575 -20.21 18.50 -9.52
C TRP A 575 -21.02 17.25 -9.21
N ASN A 576 -20.75 16.63 -8.07
CA ASN A 576 -21.60 15.62 -7.48
C ASN A 576 -22.52 16.29 -6.46
N ILE A 577 -23.59 16.91 -6.94
CA ILE A 577 -24.51 17.67 -6.06
C ILE A 577 -24.95 16.87 -4.84
N PRO A 578 -25.26 15.55 -4.93
CA PRO A 578 -25.62 14.73 -3.79
C PRO A 578 -24.46 14.41 -2.81
N ALA A 579 -23.20 14.72 -3.11
CA ALA A 579 -22.06 14.29 -2.30
C ALA A 579 -22.21 14.67 -0.82
N SER A 580 -22.51 15.94 -0.53
CA SER A 580 -22.67 16.41 0.85
C SER A 580 -23.83 15.73 1.57
N ALA A 581 -24.96 15.51 0.89
CA ALA A 581 -26.09 14.79 1.46
C ALA A 581 -25.74 13.33 1.76
N TRP A 582 -24.92 12.71 0.92
CA TRP A 582 -24.47 11.33 1.14
C TRP A 582 -23.46 11.25 2.30
N TYR A 583 -22.58 12.24 2.45
CA TYR A 583 -21.76 12.37 3.65
C TYR A 583 -22.58 12.59 4.92
N ALA A 584 -23.68 13.33 4.84
CA ALA A 584 -24.60 13.51 5.97
C ALA A 584 -25.19 12.19 6.48
N GLN A 585 -25.38 11.19 5.61
CA GLN A 585 -25.83 9.86 6.03
C GLN A 585 -24.78 9.16 6.91
N HIS A 586 -23.48 9.28 6.58
CA HIS A 586 -22.39 8.73 7.39
C HIS A 586 -22.36 9.35 8.79
N LEU A 587 -22.54 10.67 8.89
CA LEU A 587 -22.66 11.36 10.19
C LEU A 587 -23.88 10.86 10.98
N ALA A 588 -25.01 10.68 10.31
CA ALA A 588 -26.23 10.18 10.94
C ALA A 588 -26.10 8.71 11.39
N TRP A 589 -25.49 7.85 10.57
CA TRP A 589 -25.25 6.45 10.91
C TRP A 589 -24.30 6.31 12.10
N HIS A 590 -23.20 7.05 12.10
CA HIS A 590 -22.27 7.02 13.22
C HIS A 590 -22.99 7.35 14.55
N PHE A 591 -23.79 8.42 14.58
CA PHE A 591 -24.61 8.72 15.75
C PHE A 591 -25.65 7.62 16.05
N ALA A 592 -26.34 7.08 15.03
CA ALA A 592 -27.37 6.06 15.24
C ALA A 592 -26.81 4.78 15.88
N PHE A 593 -25.60 4.37 15.51
CA PHE A 593 -24.95 3.19 16.06
C PHE A 593 -24.24 3.44 17.40
N THR A 594 -23.58 4.58 17.56
CA THR A 594 -22.79 4.88 18.77
C THR A 594 -23.57 5.55 19.88
N GLN A 595 -24.66 6.27 19.56
CA GLN A 595 -25.43 7.13 20.47
C GLN A 595 -24.56 8.19 21.16
N ASP A 596 -23.43 8.59 20.52
CA ASP A 596 -22.51 9.59 21.06
C ASP A 596 -23.10 10.99 20.90
N LEU A 597 -23.63 11.53 22.00
CA LEU A 597 -24.21 12.88 22.07
C LEU A 597 -23.15 13.97 21.95
N GLU A 598 -21.92 13.71 22.33
CA GLU A 598 -20.83 14.68 22.22
C GLU A 598 -20.40 14.83 20.75
N PHE A 599 -20.24 13.72 20.04
CA PHE A 599 -20.04 13.73 18.59
C PHE A 599 -21.19 14.46 17.88
N LEU A 600 -22.44 14.11 18.20
CA LEU A 600 -23.60 14.76 17.58
C LEU A 600 -23.58 16.27 17.78
N ARG A 601 -23.30 16.75 19.01
CA ARG A 601 -23.30 18.17 19.35
C ARG A 601 -22.15 18.92 18.69
N ARG A 602 -20.95 18.33 18.71
CA ARG A 602 -19.74 19.00 18.24
C ARG A 602 -19.56 18.99 16.73
N GLN A 603 -19.91 17.89 16.08
CA GLN A 603 -19.59 17.62 14.67
C GLN A 603 -20.82 17.23 13.84
N GLY A 604 -21.56 16.20 14.24
CA GLY A 604 -22.63 15.63 13.43
C GLY A 604 -23.73 16.62 13.13
N TYR A 605 -24.36 17.21 14.15
CA TYR A 605 -25.51 18.12 13.96
C TYR A 605 -25.14 19.43 13.23
N PRO A 606 -24.06 20.14 13.58
CA PRO A 606 -23.66 21.35 12.85
C PRO A 606 -23.41 21.09 11.37
N MET A 607 -22.73 19.98 11.04
CA MET A 607 -22.42 19.64 9.66
C MET A 607 -23.68 19.29 8.86
N VAL A 608 -24.56 18.46 9.41
CA VAL A 608 -25.83 18.09 8.77
C VAL A 608 -26.71 19.33 8.60
N GLN A 609 -26.78 20.21 9.58
CA GLN A 609 -27.55 21.46 9.49
C GLN A 609 -27.07 22.34 8.33
N GLU A 610 -25.78 22.48 8.18
CA GLU A 610 -25.17 23.26 7.09
C GLU A 610 -25.44 22.64 5.71
N ILE A 611 -25.32 21.32 5.59
CA ILE A 611 -25.66 20.59 4.36
C ILE A 611 -27.14 20.79 4.01
N CYS A 612 -28.05 20.74 4.99
CA CYS A 612 -29.48 21.01 4.76
C CYS A 612 -29.71 22.44 4.24
N GLN A 613 -28.97 23.44 4.72
CA GLN A 613 -29.07 24.82 4.22
C GLN A 613 -28.71 24.93 2.74
N PHE A 614 -27.67 24.21 2.29
CA PHE A 614 -27.37 24.13 0.85
C PHE A 614 -28.56 23.59 0.06
N TRP A 615 -29.16 22.49 0.51
CA TRP A 615 -30.29 21.90 -0.18
C TRP A 615 -31.55 22.77 -0.16
N GLU A 616 -31.81 23.51 0.92
CA GLU A 616 -32.87 24.50 0.97
C GLU A 616 -32.72 25.59 -0.11
N ASP A 617 -31.48 26.05 -0.36
CA ASP A 617 -31.18 27.07 -1.38
C ASP A 617 -31.16 26.48 -2.80
N HIS A 618 -30.77 25.19 -2.95
CA HIS A 618 -30.57 24.54 -4.25
C HIS A 618 -31.82 23.97 -4.86
N LEU A 619 -32.77 23.45 -4.04
CA LEU A 619 -34.00 22.83 -4.51
C LEU A 619 -34.91 23.87 -5.21
N LYS A 620 -35.51 23.45 -6.31
CA LYS A 620 -36.51 24.25 -7.03
C LYS A 620 -37.92 23.70 -6.82
N GLN A 621 -38.86 24.61 -6.54
CA GLN A 621 -40.27 24.23 -6.46
C GLN A 621 -40.92 24.31 -7.85
N LEU A 622 -41.54 23.23 -8.26
CA LEU A 622 -42.33 23.15 -9.47
C LEU A 622 -43.72 23.78 -9.24
N PRO A 623 -44.48 24.09 -10.34
CA PRO A 623 -45.81 24.70 -10.21
C PRO A 623 -46.83 23.87 -9.41
N ASP A 624 -46.64 22.56 -9.31
CA ASP A 624 -47.48 21.64 -8.53
C ASP A 624 -47.08 21.56 -7.05
N GLY A 625 -46.04 22.34 -6.64
CA GLY A 625 -45.53 22.35 -5.29
C GLY A 625 -44.44 21.30 -5.02
N THR A 626 -44.10 20.43 -5.96
CA THR A 626 -43.03 19.44 -5.84
C THR A 626 -41.67 20.13 -5.78
N LEU A 627 -40.81 19.70 -4.87
CA LEU A 627 -39.40 20.11 -4.80
C LEU A 627 -38.53 19.15 -5.61
N VAL A 628 -37.72 19.68 -6.49
CA VAL A 628 -36.80 18.93 -7.34
C VAL A 628 -35.35 19.46 -7.21
N ALA A 629 -34.37 18.55 -7.30
CA ALA A 629 -32.97 18.92 -7.45
C ALA A 629 -32.71 19.24 -8.94
N PRO A 630 -32.38 20.48 -9.30
CA PRO A 630 -32.02 20.82 -10.68
C PRO A 630 -30.63 20.27 -11.01
N ASN A 631 -30.46 19.86 -12.28
CA ASN A 631 -29.15 19.49 -12.84
C ASN A 631 -28.41 18.38 -12.03
N GLY A 632 -29.13 17.36 -11.59
CA GLY A 632 -28.51 16.20 -10.97
C GLY A 632 -27.65 15.43 -12.00
N TRP A 633 -26.46 15.06 -11.56
CA TRP A 633 -25.56 14.17 -12.28
C TRP A 633 -25.17 13.02 -11.33
N SER A 634 -25.11 11.80 -11.85
CA SER A 634 -24.70 10.61 -11.10
C SER A 634 -23.61 9.84 -11.85
#